data_deb875396e269ff9ebb4cab6aac5096f
#
_entry.id   deb875396e269ff9ebb4cab6aac5096f
#
_cell.length_a   1.000
_cell.length_b   1.000
_cell.length_c   1.000
_cell.angle_alpha   90.00
_cell.angle_beta   90.00
_cell.angle_gamma   90.00
#
_symmetry.space_group_name_H-M   'P 1'
#
loop_
_entity.id
_entity.type
_entity.pdbx_description
1 polymer ?
#
loop_
_entity_poly.entity_id
_entity_poly.type
_entity_poly.pdbx_seq_one_letter_code
_entity_poly.pdbx_strand_id
1 'polypeptide(L)'
;MKKIVLFAVGLVASATTLAQDKVETTIAADFVSKDVWRGLDLAHVSAQPTLGVGYKGLSLSAWGNVSIEPTDTKEFDLTASYTTGGLTIGVTDYWFDTPDERYFYYNAHGTSHVFEAFASYDFGVLSAAWYTNFAGNDGVNKDGKRAYSSYVELNAPFQLGGVEWKGTLGAVPYATTTYDVSGFAVTNVALKATKDIKITDSFSLPIFAQVVANPAAQRAYFIFGLTLQP
;
A
#
# COMPACT_ATOMS: atom_id res chain seq x y z
N MET A 1 -19.22 -14.77 16.73
CA MET A 1 -17.79 -14.85 16.32
C MET A 1 -17.58 -13.74 15.31
N LYS A 2 -16.87 -12.67 15.67
CA LYS A 2 -16.58 -11.55 14.78
C LYS A 2 -15.45 -11.98 13.84
N LYS A 3 -15.75 -12.13 12.55
CA LYS A 3 -14.74 -12.41 11.52
C LYS A 3 -13.94 -11.13 11.30
N ILE A 4 -12.64 -11.21 11.51
CA ILE A 4 -11.70 -10.17 11.16
C ILE A 4 -11.46 -10.33 9.67
N VAL A 5 -11.91 -9.38 8.86
CA VAL A 5 -11.59 -9.31 7.43
C VAL A 5 -10.31 -8.51 7.31
N LEU A 6 -9.22 -9.19 6.97
CA LEU A 6 -7.95 -8.52 6.63
C LEU A 6 -8.07 -7.94 5.20
N PHE A 7 -7.92 -6.63 5.08
CA PHE A 7 -7.78 -5.99 3.79
C PHE A 7 -6.30 -6.01 3.37
N ALA A 8 -5.98 -6.78 2.36
CA ALA A 8 -4.76 -6.60 1.62
C ALA A 8 -5.03 -5.55 0.55
N VAL A 9 -4.56 -4.36 0.72
CA VAL A 9 -4.05 -3.39 -0.27
C VAL A 9 -3.69 -2.10 0.46
N GLY A 10 -2.43 -1.72 0.41
CA GLY A 10 -1.93 -0.48 1.01
C GLY A 10 -2.01 -0.52 2.53
N LEU A 11 -0.98 -1.06 3.11
CA LEU A 11 -0.57 -0.96 4.52
C LEU A 11 -1.39 0.02 5.37
N VAL A 12 -2.46 -0.43 5.94
CA VAL A 12 -2.87 -0.21 7.32
C VAL A 12 -4.00 -1.19 7.60
N ALA A 13 -3.68 -2.41 7.99
CA ALA A 13 -4.65 -3.24 8.68
C ALA A 13 -4.86 -2.62 10.05
N SER A 14 -5.97 -1.91 10.22
CA SER A 14 -6.48 -1.53 11.55
C SER A 14 -6.92 -2.80 12.26
N ALA A 15 -5.96 -3.63 12.67
CA ALA A 15 -6.21 -4.67 13.63
C ALA A 15 -6.21 -3.99 15.00
N THR A 16 -7.38 -3.73 15.54
CA THR A 16 -7.53 -3.57 17.00
C THR A 16 -7.20 -4.93 17.63
N THR A 17 -5.94 -5.31 17.60
CA THR A 17 -5.46 -6.48 18.30
C THR A 17 -5.24 -6.10 19.75
N LEU A 18 -6.18 -6.47 20.58
CA LEU A 18 -5.82 -6.89 21.96
C LEU A 18 -4.68 -7.91 21.76
N ALA A 19 -3.55 -7.69 22.42
CA ALA A 19 -2.36 -8.52 22.32
C ALA A 19 -2.71 -10.01 22.32
N GLN A 20 -2.75 -10.64 21.16
CA GLN A 20 -2.99 -12.07 21.06
C GLN A 20 -1.65 -12.76 21.34
N ASP A 21 -1.67 -13.70 22.28
CA ASP A 21 -0.51 -14.55 22.58
C ASP A 21 -0.26 -15.62 21.50
N LYS A 22 -0.76 -15.40 20.27
CA LYS A 22 -0.62 -16.32 19.14
C LYS A 22 0.10 -15.64 17.98
N VAL A 23 0.95 -16.40 17.31
CA VAL A 23 1.53 -15.99 16.04
C VAL A 23 0.42 -15.98 14.98
N GLU A 24 0.31 -14.89 14.25
CA GLU A 24 -0.58 -14.72 13.11
C GLU A 24 0.22 -14.88 11.83
N THR A 25 -0.35 -15.52 10.83
CA THR A 25 0.28 -15.68 9.51
C THR A 25 -0.67 -15.17 8.43
N THR A 26 -0.11 -14.51 7.43
CA THR A 26 -0.83 -14.03 6.25
C THR A 26 -0.26 -14.72 5.01
N ILE A 27 -1.13 -15.33 4.22
CA ILE A 27 -0.85 -15.79 2.87
C ILE A 27 -2.00 -15.29 2.01
N ALA A 28 -1.71 -14.42 1.06
CA ALA A 28 -2.74 -13.87 0.18
C ALA A 28 -2.15 -13.58 -1.21
N ALA A 29 -2.99 -13.44 -2.20
CA ALA A 29 -2.62 -12.91 -3.50
C ALA A 29 -3.77 -12.08 -4.06
N ASP A 30 -3.51 -10.81 -4.36
CA ASP A 30 -4.42 -9.98 -5.12
C ASP A 30 -4.17 -10.15 -6.62
N PHE A 31 -5.24 -10.21 -7.38
CA PHE A 31 -5.21 -10.12 -8.84
C PHE A 31 -5.91 -8.83 -9.23
N VAL A 32 -5.18 -7.92 -9.85
CA VAL A 32 -5.64 -6.57 -10.12
C VAL A 32 -5.58 -6.24 -11.60
N SER A 33 -6.55 -5.48 -12.10
CA SER A 33 -6.55 -5.02 -13.49
C SER A 33 -5.49 -3.94 -13.76
N LYS A 34 -5.00 -3.29 -12.70
CA LYS A 34 -3.99 -2.25 -12.75
C LYS A 34 -3.43 -2.02 -11.35
N ASP A 35 -2.12 -1.79 -11.26
CA ASP A 35 -1.48 -1.31 -10.05
C ASP A 35 -1.41 0.22 -10.05
N VAL A 36 -2.14 0.83 -9.11
CA VAL A 36 -2.14 2.28 -8.90
C VAL A 36 -1.82 2.57 -7.44
N TRP A 37 -0.61 3.05 -7.21
CA TRP A 37 -0.11 3.35 -5.87
C TRP A 37 -0.11 4.87 -5.63
N ARG A 38 -0.85 5.32 -4.61
CA ARG A 38 -0.94 6.75 -4.21
C ARG A 38 -1.30 7.70 -5.37
N GLY A 39 -2.09 7.19 -6.34
CA GLY A 39 -2.48 7.90 -7.56
C GLY A 39 -1.48 7.80 -8.72
N LEU A 40 -0.36 7.11 -8.55
CA LEU A 40 0.61 6.81 -9.60
C LEU A 40 0.27 5.47 -10.27
N ASP A 41 0.32 5.45 -11.60
CA ASP A 41 0.14 4.26 -12.43
C ASP A 41 1.47 3.52 -12.51
N LEU A 42 1.61 2.40 -11.81
CA LEU A 42 2.86 1.66 -11.71
C LEU A 42 2.92 0.46 -12.65
N ALA A 43 1.80 -0.27 -12.80
CA ALA A 43 1.76 -1.44 -13.64
C ALA A 43 0.36 -1.75 -14.17
N HIS A 44 0.31 -2.57 -15.20
CA HIS A 44 -0.92 -3.13 -15.78
C HIS A 44 -1.44 -4.30 -14.96
N VAL A 45 -2.12 -5.26 -15.59
CA VAL A 45 -2.67 -6.45 -14.93
C VAL A 45 -1.59 -7.20 -14.18
N SER A 46 -1.81 -7.41 -12.88
CA SER A 46 -0.78 -7.93 -11.99
C SER A 46 -1.31 -8.96 -11.01
N ALA A 47 -0.43 -9.86 -10.59
CA ALA A 47 -0.57 -10.69 -9.41
C ALA A 47 0.30 -10.11 -8.28
N GLN A 48 -0.30 -9.94 -7.10
CA GLN A 48 0.33 -9.27 -5.96
C GLN A 48 0.33 -10.22 -4.73
N PRO A 49 1.28 -11.16 -4.63
CA PRO A 49 1.39 -12.07 -3.50
C PRO A 49 1.82 -11.34 -2.22
N THR A 50 1.28 -11.78 -1.08
CA THR A 50 1.64 -11.33 0.26
C THR A 50 1.94 -12.51 1.16
N LEU A 51 3.06 -12.44 1.87
CA LEU A 51 3.39 -13.33 2.99
C LEU A 51 3.62 -12.47 4.24
N GLY A 52 3.08 -12.89 5.37
CA GLY A 52 3.24 -12.13 6.61
C GLY A 52 3.27 -13.00 7.85
N VAL A 53 3.91 -12.47 8.89
CA VAL A 53 3.89 -13.02 10.25
C VAL A 53 3.76 -11.90 11.26
N GLY A 54 2.88 -12.10 12.25
CA GLY A 54 2.62 -11.14 13.32
C GLY A 54 2.70 -11.79 14.70
N TYR A 55 3.17 -11.03 15.68
CA TYR A 55 3.18 -11.44 17.08
C TYR A 55 3.20 -10.22 18.01
N LYS A 56 2.21 -10.10 18.90
CA LYS A 56 2.12 -9.03 19.93
C LYS A 56 2.31 -7.62 19.36
N GLY A 57 1.67 -7.34 18.23
CA GLY A 57 1.74 -6.03 17.57
C GLY A 57 2.93 -5.86 16.63
N LEU A 58 3.97 -6.70 16.71
CA LEU A 58 5.03 -6.76 15.70
C LEU A 58 4.50 -7.48 14.46
N SER A 59 4.85 -6.99 13.27
CA SER A 59 4.54 -7.61 11.98
C SER A 59 5.74 -7.51 11.05
N LEU A 60 5.99 -8.60 10.33
CA LEU A 60 6.90 -8.65 9.19
C LEU A 60 6.12 -9.15 8.00
N SER A 61 6.24 -8.49 6.86
CA SER A 61 5.60 -8.93 5.62
C SER A 61 6.50 -8.76 4.42
N ALA A 62 6.31 -9.65 3.47
CA ALA A 62 6.84 -9.56 2.11
C ALA A 62 5.66 -9.42 1.16
N TRP A 63 5.74 -8.46 0.26
CA TRP A 63 4.76 -8.23 -0.81
C TRP A 63 5.49 -8.15 -2.14
N GLY A 64 4.82 -8.47 -3.23
CA GLY A 64 5.39 -8.29 -4.55
C GLY A 64 4.34 -7.90 -5.56
N ASN A 65 4.78 -7.29 -6.68
CA ASN A 65 3.96 -7.00 -7.85
C ASN A 65 4.58 -7.65 -9.09
N VAL A 66 3.84 -8.56 -9.70
CA VAL A 66 4.26 -9.27 -10.92
C VAL A 66 3.23 -8.99 -12.00
N SER A 67 3.53 -8.02 -12.87
CA SER A 67 2.70 -7.71 -14.03
C SER A 67 2.86 -8.77 -15.12
N ILE A 68 1.77 -9.00 -15.88
CA ILE A 68 1.80 -9.81 -17.10
C ILE A 68 2.42 -9.05 -18.28
N GLU A 69 2.52 -7.72 -18.21
CA GLU A 69 3.17 -6.91 -19.23
C GLU A 69 4.69 -6.94 -19.02
N PRO A 70 5.49 -7.42 -19.98
CA PRO A 70 6.93 -7.58 -19.80
C PRO A 70 7.70 -6.27 -19.60
N THR A 71 7.14 -5.15 -20.02
CA THR A 71 7.76 -3.82 -19.90
C THR A 71 7.50 -3.14 -18.58
N ASP A 72 6.56 -3.66 -17.78
CA ASP A 72 6.29 -3.13 -16.45
C ASP A 72 7.41 -3.48 -15.47
N THR A 73 7.70 -2.57 -14.59
CA THR A 73 8.60 -2.81 -13.46
C THR A 73 7.95 -3.79 -12.49
N LYS A 74 8.72 -4.80 -12.08
CA LYS A 74 8.32 -5.69 -10.99
C LYS A 74 8.80 -5.10 -9.67
N GLU A 75 8.11 -5.44 -8.60
CA GLU A 75 8.38 -4.88 -7.28
C GLU A 75 8.39 -5.99 -6.22
N PHE A 76 9.28 -5.83 -5.26
CA PHE A 76 9.34 -6.71 -4.08
C PHE A 76 9.63 -5.86 -2.84
N ASP A 77 8.71 -5.90 -1.88
CA ASP A 77 8.74 -5.08 -0.67
C ASP A 77 8.90 -5.92 0.57
N LEU A 78 9.70 -5.43 1.50
CA LEU A 78 9.77 -5.95 2.86
C LEU A 78 9.33 -4.87 3.84
N THR A 79 8.34 -5.19 4.67
CA THR A 79 7.83 -4.27 5.69
C THR A 79 7.99 -4.85 7.07
N ALA A 80 8.49 -4.02 7.99
CA ALA A 80 8.46 -4.28 9.43
C ALA A 80 7.65 -3.20 10.12
N SER A 81 6.71 -3.57 11.00
CA SER A 81 5.87 -2.61 11.71
C SER A 81 5.55 -3.04 13.13
N TYR A 82 5.12 -2.07 13.94
CA TYR A 82 4.61 -2.30 15.29
C TYR A 82 3.33 -1.50 15.50
N THR A 83 2.28 -2.18 15.97
CA THR A 83 0.97 -1.59 16.25
C THR A 83 0.63 -1.67 17.72
N THR A 84 0.20 -0.56 18.30
CA THR A 84 -0.28 -0.49 19.69
C THR A 84 -1.29 0.66 19.86
N GLY A 85 -2.44 0.41 20.46
CA GLY A 85 -3.42 1.43 20.84
C GLY A 85 -3.89 2.30 19.67
N GLY A 86 -4.03 1.74 18.46
CA GLY A 86 -4.41 2.48 17.24
C GLY A 86 -3.23 3.11 16.49
N LEU A 87 -2.05 3.27 17.13
CA LEU A 87 -0.83 3.74 16.48
C LEU A 87 -0.11 2.57 15.81
N THR A 88 0.26 2.76 14.54
CA THR A 88 1.19 1.87 13.82
C THR A 88 2.37 2.69 13.35
N ILE A 89 3.58 2.19 13.60
CA ILE A 89 4.82 2.73 13.05
C ILE A 89 5.55 1.61 12.31
N GLY A 90 6.31 1.95 11.28
CA GLY A 90 7.04 0.93 10.55
C GLY A 90 8.00 1.49 9.53
N VAL A 91 8.66 0.55 8.85
CA VAL A 91 9.56 0.82 7.73
C VAL A 91 9.26 -0.17 6.62
N THR A 92 9.36 0.30 5.38
CA THR A 92 9.27 -0.52 4.18
C THR A 92 10.53 -0.33 3.36
N ASP A 93 11.07 -1.42 2.87
CA ASP A 93 12.08 -1.47 1.82
C ASP A 93 11.38 -1.85 0.52
N TYR A 94 11.23 -0.90 -0.39
CA TYR A 94 10.74 -1.09 -1.75
C TYR A 94 11.90 -1.43 -2.66
N TRP A 95 11.84 -2.53 -3.36
CA TRP A 95 12.83 -2.88 -4.38
C TRP A 95 12.17 -3.05 -5.74
N PHE A 96 12.68 -2.29 -6.72
CA PHE A 96 12.18 -2.31 -8.08
C PHE A 96 13.12 -3.13 -8.97
N ASP A 97 12.63 -4.26 -9.49
CA ASP A 97 13.35 -5.16 -10.39
C ASP A 97 13.36 -4.58 -11.80
N THR A 98 14.38 -3.77 -12.09
CA THR A 98 14.66 -3.26 -13.43
C THR A 98 15.87 -4.00 -14.02
N PRO A 99 16.01 -4.05 -15.37
CA PRO A 99 17.16 -4.67 -15.99
C PRO A 99 18.48 -4.16 -15.41
N ASP A 100 19.40 -5.08 -15.10
CA ASP A 100 20.73 -4.83 -14.51
C ASP A 100 20.73 -4.47 -12.99
N GLU A 101 19.58 -4.39 -12.33
CA GLU A 101 19.53 -4.15 -10.89
C GLU A 101 19.73 -5.44 -10.08
N ARG A 102 20.40 -5.27 -8.93
CA ARG A 102 20.73 -6.39 -8.02
C ARG A 102 20.13 -6.16 -6.65
N TYR A 103 19.37 -7.11 -6.16
CA TYR A 103 18.73 -7.02 -4.86
C TYR A 103 19.69 -6.71 -3.71
N PHE A 104 20.88 -7.32 -3.66
CA PHE A 104 21.86 -7.09 -2.59
C PHE A 104 22.83 -5.92 -2.86
N TYR A 105 22.37 -4.93 -3.63
CA TYR A 105 23.16 -3.73 -3.91
C TYR A 105 22.56 -2.51 -3.21
N TYR A 106 23.17 -2.10 -2.09
CA TYR A 106 22.68 -1.04 -1.21
C TYR A 106 23.51 0.24 -1.27
N ASN A 107 24.12 0.54 -2.41
CA ASN A 107 24.88 1.77 -2.56
C ASN A 107 23.94 3.00 -2.53
N ALA A 108 24.21 3.94 -1.63
CA ALA A 108 23.42 5.15 -1.48
C ALA A 108 23.27 5.88 -2.83
N HIS A 109 22.05 6.24 -3.22
CA HIS A 109 21.69 6.90 -4.49
C HIS A 109 21.91 6.09 -5.78
N GLY A 110 22.51 4.92 -5.71
CA GLY A 110 22.76 4.04 -6.86
C GLY A 110 22.07 2.69 -6.78
N THR A 111 21.22 2.50 -5.78
CA THR A 111 20.43 1.29 -5.56
C THR A 111 19.03 1.42 -6.14
N SER A 112 18.36 0.32 -6.46
CA SER A 112 16.90 0.29 -6.74
C SER A 112 16.05 0.21 -5.48
N HIS A 113 16.66 0.16 -4.29
CA HIS A 113 15.93 0.19 -3.04
C HIS A 113 15.49 1.61 -2.69
N VAL A 114 14.27 1.73 -2.16
CA VAL A 114 13.75 2.94 -1.51
C VAL A 114 13.29 2.56 -0.11
N PHE A 115 13.82 3.22 0.91
CA PHE A 115 13.45 2.97 2.30
C PHE A 115 12.51 4.06 2.79
N GLU A 116 11.28 3.66 3.17
CA GLU A 116 10.26 4.56 3.69
C GLU A 116 9.96 4.24 5.15
N ALA A 117 9.93 5.27 5.99
CA ALA A 117 9.37 5.20 7.33
C ALA A 117 7.93 5.71 7.30
N PHE A 118 7.07 5.12 8.13
CA PHE A 118 5.70 5.56 8.25
C PHE A 118 5.18 5.54 9.68
N ALA A 119 4.18 6.39 9.91
CA ALA A 119 3.36 6.38 11.11
C ALA A 119 1.89 6.58 10.71
N SER A 120 0.98 5.83 11.32
CA SER A 120 -0.44 5.99 11.14
C SER A 120 -1.19 5.85 12.44
N TYR A 121 -2.35 6.49 12.52
CA TYR A 121 -3.23 6.39 13.67
C TYR A 121 -4.68 6.14 13.22
N ASP A 122 -5.29 5.12 13.83
CA ASP A 122 -6.70 4.77 13.64
C ASP A 122 -7.54 5.43 14.73
N PHE A 123 -8.42 6.36 14.31
CA PHE A 123 -9.39 7.04 15.17
C PHE A 123 -10.75 6.32 15.23
N GLY A 124 -10.87 5.16 14.58
CA GLY A 124 -12.08 4.35 14.48
C GLY A 124 -12.96 4.71 13.27
N VAL A 125 -13.32 5.97 13.11
CA VAL A 125 -14.15 6.45 11.99
C VAL A 125 -13.32 6.89 10.77
N LEU A 126 -12.06 7.21 10.99
CA LEU A 126 -11.07 7.53 9.98
C LEU A 126 -9.68 7.16 10.48
N SER A 127 -8.74 6.99 9.58
CA SER A 127 -7.31 6.89 9.91
C SER A 127 -6.52 7.96 9.17
N ALA A 128 -5.39 8.36 9.77
CA ALA A 128 -4.43 9.28 9.17
C ALA A 128 -3.06 8.61 9.14
N ALA A 129 -2.30 8.83 8.07
CA ALA A 129 -0.97 8.29 7.92
C ALA A 129 -0.01 9.33 7.31
N TRP A 130 1.27 9.21 7.70
CA TRP A 130 2.39 9.93 7.14
C TRP A 130 3.48 8.94 6.74
N TYR A 131 4.02 9.12 5.55
CA TYR A 131 5.07 8.32 4.96
C TYR A 131 6.22 9.24 4.54
N THR A 132 7.46 8.78 4.68
CA THR A 132 8.64 9.55 4.26
C THR A 132 9.77 8.63 3.83
N ASN A 133 10.26 8.82 2.62
CA ASN A 133 11.47 8.17 2.14
C ASN A 133 12.69 8.76 2.86
N PHE A 134 13.49 7.91 3.50
CA PHE A 134 14.64 8.39 4.28
C PHE A 134 16.00 7.91 3.74
N ALA A 135 16.01 6.85 2.92
CA ALA A 135 17.22 6.28 2.34
C ALA A 135 16.94 5.64 0.97
N GLY A 136 18.01 5.18 0.30
CA GLY A 136 17.94 4.56 -1.01
C GLY A 136 17.76 5.54 -2.16
N ASN A 137 17.11 5.12 -3.23
CA ASN A 137 16.90 5.88 -4.46
C ASN A 137 15.62 6.75 -4.37
N ASP A 138 15.63 7.72 -3.47
CA ASP A 138 14.54 8.70 -3.37
C ASP A 138 14.65 9.75 -4.48
N GLY A 139 13.53 10.40 -4.79
CA GLY A 139 13.47 11.54 -5.68
C GLY A 139 14.24 12.77 -5.17
N VAL A 140 14.31 13.78 -6.02
CA VAL A 140 14.96 15.06 -5.68
C VAL A 140 13.94 16.18 -5.57
N ASN A 141 14.29 17.19 -4.76
CA ASN A 141 13.54 18.43 -4.62
C ASN A 141 13.94 19.47 -5.70
N LYS A 142 13.40 20.69 -5.60
CA LYS A 142 13.68 21.78 -6.54
C LYS A 142 15.16 22.16 -6.65
N ASP A 143 15.96 21.88 -5.62
CA ASP A 143 17.38 22.20 -5.56
C ASP A 143 18.27 21.04 -6.04
N GLY A 144 17.65 19.95 -6.55
CA GLY A 144 18.36 18.75 -6.97
C GLY A 144 18.92 17.90 -5.82
N LYS A 145 18.47 18.17 -4.57
CA LYS A 145 18.87 17.40 -3.39
C LYS A 145 17.80 16.34 -3.08
N ARG A 146 18.17 15.29 -2.32
CA ARG A 146 17.23 14.28 -1.84
C ARG A 146 15.97 14.98 -1.30
N ALA A 147 14.81 14.57 -1.81
CA ALA A 147 13.55 15.20 -1.45
C ALA A 147 13.05 14.77 -0.08
N TYR A 148 13.45 13.61 0.42
CA TYR A 148 12.76 12.93 1.53
C TYR A 148 11.27 12.80 1.23
N SER A 149 10.98 12.31 0.01
CA SER A 149 9.64 12.29 -0.57
C SER A 149 8.63 11.79 0.45
N SER A 150 7.64 12.64 0.73
CA SER A 150 6.65 12.35 1.75
C SER A 150 5.24 12.34 1.16
N TYR A 151 4.38 11.54 1.79
CA TYR A 151 2.99 11.41 1.43
C TYR A 151 2.14 11.36 2.69
N VAL A 152 1.00 12.02 2.67
CA VAL A 152 0.02 12.01 3.75
C VAL A 152 -1.29 11.45 3.25
N GLU A 153 -1.99 10.68 4.08
CA GLU A 153 -3.22 10.01 3.67
C GLU A 153 -4.25 10.02 4.79
N LEU A 154 -5.50 10.26 4.41
CA LEU A 154 -6.69 10.04 5.23
C LEU A 154 -7.53 8.93 4.61
N ASN A 155 -7.98 7.97 5.41
CA ASN A 155 -8.88 6.91 4.99
C ASN A 155 -10.13 6.91 5.86
N ALA A 156 -11.30 6.80 5.21
CA ALA A 156 -12.59 6.71 5.87
C ALA A 156 -13.32 5.43 5.42
N PRO A 157 -13.31 4.36 6.23
CA PRO A 157 -14.08 3.15 5.97
C PRO A 157 -15.55 3.36 6.36
N PHE A 158 -16.48 2.81 5.57
CA PHE A 158 -17.90 2.80 5.87
C PHE A 158 -18.60 1.61 5.19
N GLN A 159 -19.82 1.31 5.62
CA GLN A 159 -20.65 0.27 4.99
C GLN A 159 -21.91 0.89 4.40
N LEU A 160 -22.22 0.51 3.16
CA LEU A 160 -23.44 0.94 2.48
C LEU A 160 -23.94 -0.17 1.54
N GLY A 161 -25.23 -0.56 1.67
CA GLY A 161 -25.85 -1.52 0.77
C GLY A 161 -25.26 -2.95 0.85
N GLY A 162 -24.68 -3.34 2.00
CA GLY A 162 -24.04 -4.64 2.15
C GLY A 162 -22.70 -4.77 1.43
N VAL A 163 -22.10 -3.62 1.12
CA VAL A 163 -20.78 -3.47 0.51
C VAL A 163 -19.90 -2.67 1.48
N GLU A 164 -18.65 -3.05 1.62
CA GLU A 164 -17.64 -2.30 2.37
C GLU A 164 -17.01 -1.25 1.46
N TRP A 165 -17.00 -0.01 1.92
CA TRP A 165 -16.46 1.12 1.19
C TRP A 165 -15.30 1.74 1.94
N LYS A 166 -14.31 2.25 1.20
CA LYS A 166 -13.22 3.06 1.73
C LYS A 166 -13.00 4.28 0.85
N GLY A 167 -13.22 5.47 1.42
CA GLY A 167 -12.79 6.73 0.83
C GLY A 167 -11.34 7.01 1.21
N THR A 168 -10.53 7.49 0.28
CA THR A 168 -9.13 7.87 0.49
C THR A 168 -8.86 9.25 -0.05
N LEU A 169 -8.15 10.08 0.73
CA LEU A 169 -7.61 11.35 0.31
C LEU A 169 -6.13 11.40 0.64
N GLY A 170 -5.29 11.55 -0.40
CA GLY A 170 -3.85 11.57 -0.24
C GLY A 170 -3.19 12.77 -0.92
N ALA A 171 -2.13 13.27 -0.31
CA ALA A 171 -1.40 14.43 -0.80
C ALA A 171 0.10 14.32 -0.54
N VAL A 172 0.86 14.96 -1.40
CA VAL A 172 2.31 15.17 -1.28
C VAL A 172 2.54 16.58 -0.74
N PRO A 173 3.24 16.75 0.40
CA PRO A 173 3.31 18.05 1.08
C PRO A 173 4.27 19.06 0.41
N TYR A 174 5.21 18.62 -0.40
CA TYR A 174 6.22 19.48 -1.04
C TYR A 174 6.79 18.86 -2.33
N ALA A 175 7.63 19.62 -3.04
CA ALA A 175 8.19 19.24 -4.33
C ALA A 175 9.06 17.97 -4.25
N THR A 176 8.81 17.03 -5.13
CA THR A 176 9.60 15.82 -5.30
C THR A 176 9.38 15.20 -6.67
N THR A 177 10.44 14.66 -7.25
CA THR A 177 10.36 13.92 -8.52
C THR A 177 9.74 12.53 -8.36
N THR A 178 9.70 11.95 -7.15
CA THR A 178 9.02 10.66 -6.89
C THR A 178 7.55 10.71 -7.26
N TYR A 179 6.87 11.82 -7.00
CA TYR A 179 5.45 12.01 -7.32
C TYR A 179 5.21 12.99 -8.49
N ASP A 180 6.29 13.44 -9.14
CA ASP A 180 6.24 14.43 -10.23
C ASP A 180 5.47 15.70 -9.85
N VAL A 181 5.75 16.26 -8.67
CA VAL A 181 5.10 17.46 -8.15
C VAL A 181 6.10 18.54 -7.78
N SER A 182 5.73 19.80 -8.05
CA SER A 182 6.58 20.97 -7.79
C SER A 182 6.26 21.68 -6.48
N GLY A 183 5.37 21.14 -5.65
CA GLY A 183 4.94 21.69 -4.37
C GLY A 183 3.87 20.82 -3.72
N PHE A 184 3.08 21.40 -2.81
CA PHE A 184 1.92 20.68 -2.28
C PHE A 184 0.97 20.27 -3.41
N ALA A 185 0.55 19.01 -3.41
CA ALA A 185 -0.36 18.48 -4.42
C ALA A 185 -1.22 17.34 -3.87
N VAL A 186 -2.50 17.34 -4.20
CA VAL A 186 -3.38 16.19 -3.99
C VAL A 186 -3.14 15.23 -5.15
N THR A 187 -2.61 14.04 -4.83
CA THR A 187 -2.27 13.03 -5.84
C THR A 187 -3.20 11.82 -5.82
N ASN A 188 -4.00 11.66 -4.76
CA ASN A 188 -4.85 10.49 -4.62
C ASN A 188 -6.21 10.86 -4.01
N VAL A 189 -7.25 10.72 -4.80
CA VAL A 189 -8.66 10.77 -4.34
C VAL A 189 -9.29 9.47 -4.81
N ALA A 190 -9.60 8.56 -3.89
CA ALA A 190 -10.08 7.24 -4.27
C ALA A 190 -11.34 6.82 -3.50
N LEU A 191 -12.13 5.99 -4.15
CA LEU A 191 -13.26 5.28 -3.56
C LEU A 191 -13.18 3.81 -3.95
N LYS A 192 -12.98 2.94 -2.96
CA LYS A 192 -12.94 1.48 -3.13
C LYS A 192 -14.20 0.85 -2.55
N ALA A 193 -14.78 -0.08 -3.29
CA ALA A 193 -15.89 -0.93 -2.87
C ALA A 193 -15.41 -2.38 -2.83
N THR A 194 -15.63 -3.10 -1.73
CA THR A 194 -15.25 -4.51 -1.57
C THR A 194 -16.46 -5.32 -1.14
N LYS A 195 -16.59 -6.51 -1.71
CA LYS A 195 -17.65 -7.44 -1.36
C LYS A 195 -17.16 -8.87 -1.37
N ASP A 196 -17.47 -9.63 -0.32
CA ASP A 196 -17.25 -11.06 -0.26
C ASP A 196 -18.30 -11.80 -1.09
N ILE A 197 -17.84 -12.58 -2.06
CA ILE A 197 -18.68 -13.49 -2.82
C ILE A 197 -18.54 -14.88 -2.21
N LYS A 198 -19.61 -15.38 -1.58
CA LYS A 198 -19.62 -16.72 -1.04
C LYS A 198 -19.59 -17.75 -2.18
N ILE A 199 -18.53 -18.55 -2.25
CA ILE A 199 -18.35 -19.61 -3.25
C ILE A 199 -18.80 -20.96 -2.67
N THR A 200 -18.36 -21.25 -1.44
CA THR A 200 -18.80 -22.43 -0.68
C THR A 200 -19.14 -22.03 0.75
N ASP A 201 -19.55 -22.99 1.61
CA ASP A 201 -19.81 -22.69 3.03
C ASP A 201 -18.53 -22.32 3.81
N SER A 202 -17.38 -22.76 3.33
CA SER A 202 -16.07 -22.52 3.96
C SER A 202 -15.19 -21.53 3.20
N PHE A 203 -15.56 -21.10 1.99
CA PHE A 203 -14.75 -20.20 1.16
C PHE A 203 -15.57 -19.05 0.59
N SER A 204 -15.09 -17.84 0.81
CA SER A 204 -15.58 -16.62 0.17
C SER A 204 -14.43 -15.94 -0.59
N LEU A 205 -14.75 -15.40 -1.74
CA LEU A 205 -13.83 -14.67 -2.59
C LEU A 205 -14.12 -13.17 -2.47
N PRO A 206 -13.26 -12.38 -1.83
CA PRO A 206 -13.35 -10.93 -1.86
C PRO A 206 -13.10 -10.42 -3.27
N ILE A 207 -14.02 -9.65 -3.81
CA ILE A 207 -13.85 -8.89 -5.05
C ILE A 207 -13.91 -7.40 -4.73
N PHE A 208 -13.25 -6.58 -5.53
CA PHE A 208 -13.31 -5.14 -5.34
C PHE A 208 -13.32 -4.38 -6.67
N ALA A 209 -13.86 -3.16 -6.60
CA ALA A 209 -13.72 -2.15 -7.62
C ALA A 209 -13.28 -0.84 -6.97
N GLN A 210 -12.46 -0.07 -7.65
CA GLN A 210 -11.92 1.19 -7.14
C GLN A 210 -11.86 2.24 -8.25
N VAL A 211 -12.28 3.45 -7.93
CA VAL A 211 -12.01 4.65 -8.74
C VAL A 211 -10.90 5.42 -8.05
N VAL A 212 -9.89 5.83 -8.80
CA VAL A 212 -8.78 6.67 -8.33
C VAL A 212 -8.66 7.86 -9.23
N ALA A 213 -8.57 9.05 -8.65
CA ALA A 213 -8.21 10.26 -9.36
C ALA A 213 -6.90 10.82 -8.81
N ASN A 214 -5.98 11.19 -9.71
CA ASN A 214 -4.82 12.00 -9.39
C ASN A 214 -5.02 13.41 -9.98
N PRO A 215 -5.50 14.37 -9.18
CA PRO A 215 -5.75 15.74 -9.67
C PRO A 215 -4.47 16.44 -10.14
N ALA A 216 -3.33 16.19 -9.50
CA ALA A 216 -2.07 16.81 -9.88
C ALA A 216 -1.61 16.38 -11.29
N ALA A 217 -1.74 15.10 -11.61
CA ALA A 217 -1.40 14.55 -12.92
C ALA A 217 -2.56 14.62 -13.94
N GLN A 218 -3.75 15.09 -13.52
CA GLN A 218 -4.99 15.10 -14.33
C GLN A 218 -5.32 13.71 -14.90
N ARG A 219 -5.21 12.68 -14.05
CA ARG A 219 -5.47 11.28 -14.40
C ARG A 219 -6.58 10.70 -13.53
N ALA A 220 -7.31 9.74 -14.11
CA ALA A 220 -8.27 8.92 -13.38
C ALA A 220 -8.17 7.46 -13.84
N TYR A 221 -8.38 6.55 -12.89
CA TYR A 221 -8.26 5.11 -13.11
C TYR A 221 -9.49 4.40 -12.56
N PHE A 222 -9.90 3.33 -13.24
CA PHE A 222 -10.86 2.38 -12.73
C PHE A 222 -10.18 1.03 -12.61
N ILE A 223 -10.16 0.50 -11.39
CA ILE A 223 -9.45 -0.72 -11.03
C ILE A 223 -10.48 -1.73 -10.53
N PHE A 224 -10.33 -2.97 -10.89
CA PHE A 224 -11.04 -4.09 -10.30
C PHE A 224 -10.07 -5.21 -9.97
N GLY A 225 -10.43 -6.04 -9.00
CA GLY A 225 -9.60 -7.16 -8.60
C GLY A 225 -10.33 -8.12 -7.68
N LEU A 226 -9.60 -9.16 -7.32
CA LEU A 226 -10.02 -10.16 -6.35
C LEU A 226 -8.84 -10.55 -5.47
N THR A 227 -9.14 -11.05 -4.26
CA THR A 227 -8.14 -11.52 -3.31
C THR A 227 -8.31 -13.01 -3.07
N LEU A 228 -7.27 -13.79 -3.32
CA LEU A 228 -7.19 -15.19 -2.87
C LEU A 228 -6.51 -15.23 -1.51
N GLN A 229 -7.19 -15.82 -0.53
CA GLN A 229 -6.67 -16.08 0.80
C GLN A 229 -7.28 -17.37 1.35
N PRO A 230 -6.50 -18.24 2.02
CA PRO A 230 -7.00 -19.51 2.59
C PRO A 230 -7.96 -19.32 3.77
#